data_e0ac12d4ceb6c5e2a29f0404c1fbcf0f
#
_entry.id   e0ac12d4ceb6c5e2a29f0404c1fbcf0f
#
_cell.length_a   1.000
_cell.length_b   1.000
_cell.length_c   1.000
_cell.angle_alpha   90.00
_cell.angle_beta   90.00
_cell.angle_gamma   90.00
#
_symmetry.space_group_name_H-M   'P 1'
#
loop_
_entity.id
_entity.type
_entity.pdbx_description
1 polymer ?
#
loop_
_entity_poly.entity_id
_entity_poly.type
_entity_poly.pdbx_seq_one_letter_code
_entity_poly.pdbx_strand_id
1 'polypeptide(L)'
;MGNSRAYPVFRTTDATAAYTQAMRLCALLAECEDEVGLMAELETVEDLRKMAAVLPGATFHYVGVRTGSNGHSGWFDLDVATTEDVVLEAHLPLYTLEDAARGSAEERFVAALGQGTAAIGWHGLWPDDPEADQYGIAKYDGVQVVFHGDDAQWGRWTEHHTVFVHVDKWGDLPRAEKLAAHIGGEVLGEEQLGW
;
A
#
# COMPACT_ATOMS: atom_id res chain seq x y z
N MET A 1 -8.19 -19.07 -5.89
CA MET A 1 -7.62 -17.88 -6.57
C MET A 1 -6.21 -17.73 -6.05
N GLY A 2 -5.22 -17.57 -6.91
CA GLY A 2 -3.83 -17.42 -6.46
C GLY A 2 -3.50 -15.95 -6.33
N ASN A 3 -2.71 -15.60 -5.33
CA ASN A 3 -2.17 -14.26 -5.15
C ASN A 3 -0.88 -14.11 -5.97
N SER A 4 -0.48 -12.88 -6.29
CA SER A 4 0.84 -12.56 -6.85
C SER A 4 1.97 -12.97 -5.89
N ARG A 5 3.21 -12.93 -6.37
CA ARG A 5 4.40 -12.94 -5.52
C ARG A 5 4.98 -11.53 -5.46
N ALA A 6 5.23 -11.07 -4.25
CA ALA A 6 5.79 -9.76 -3.95
C ALA A 6 7.26 -9.91 -3.54
N TYR A 7 8.16 -9.25 -4.27
CA TYR A 7 9.59 -9.22 -3.95
C TYR A 7 9.96 -7.85 -3.40
N PRO A 8 10.54 -7.76 -2.19
CA PRO A 8 11.04 -6.49 -1.66
C PRO A 8 12.29 -6.08 -2.45
N VAL A 9 12.26 -4.89 -3.05
CA VAL A 9 13.31 -4.41 -3.97
C VAL A 9 13.99 -3.12 -3.51
N PHE A 10 13.42 -2.43 -2.54
CA PHE A 10 14.01 -1.23 -1.96
C PHE A 10 13.50 -1.03 -0.54
N ARG A 11 14.36 -0.51 0.35
CA ARG A 11 14.01 -0.22 1.74
C ARG A 11 14.69 1.05 2.21
N THR A 12 13.95 1.88 2.95
CA THR A 12 14.44 3.14 3.50
C THR A 12 13.60 3.56 4.71
N THR A 13 14.09 4.50 5.51
CA THR A 13 13.32 5.17 6.58
C THR A 13 12.69 6.49 6.11
N ASP A 14 12.87 6.87 4.84
CA ASP A 14 12.31 8.06 4.24
C ASP A 14 11.12 7.69 3.34
N ALA A 15 9.90 8.05 3.78
CA ALA A 15 8.66 7.75 3.06
C ALA A 15 8.63 8.36 1.65
N THR A 16 9.16 9.58 1.49
CA THR A 16 9.21 10.25 0.18
C THR A 16 10.18 9.53 -0.77
N ALA A 17 11.31 9.05 -0.25
CA ALA A 17 12.26 8.28 -1.05
C ALA A 17 11.64 6.92 -1.48
N ALA A 18 10.92 6.23 -0.58
CA ALA A 18 10.22 5.00 -0.92
C ALA A 18 9.17 5.24 -2.02
N TYR A 19 8.33 6.25 -1.86
CA TYR A 19 7.34 6.64 -2.88
C TYR A 19 8.00 6.97 -4.23
N THR A 20 9.09 7.74 -4.22
CA THR A 20 9.83 8.09 -5.44
C THR A 20 10.34 6.85 -6.18
N GLN A 21 10.87 5.85 -5.47
CA GLN A 21 11.34 4.61 -6.10
C GLN A 21 10.16 3.78 -6.63
N ALA A 22 9.04 3.73 -5.92
CA ALA A 22 7.83 3.08 -6.43
C ALA A 22 7.34 3.74 -7.73
N MET A 23 7.33 5.07 -7.81
CA MET A 23 6.94 5.80 -9.03
C MET A 23 7.90 5.55 -10.21
N ARG A 24 9.21 5.35 -9.95
CA ARG A 24 10.16 4.94 -10.99
C ARG A 24 9.85 3.55 -11.55
N LEU A 25 9.43 2.62 -10.70
CA LEU A 25 8.97 1.30 -11.14
C LEU A 25 7.65 1.37 -11.87
N CYS A 26 6.68 2.16 -11.39
CA CYS A 26 5.40 2.37 -12.07
C CYS A 26 5.58 2.92 -13.49
N ALA A 27 6.63 3.72 -13.74
CA ALA A 27 6.95 4.22 -15.09
C ALA A 27 7.42 3.13 -16.06
N LEU A 28 7.77 1.93 -15.57
CA LEU A 28 8.13 0.77 -16.40
C LEU A 28 6.93 -0.09 -16.80
N LEU A 29 5.78 0.06 -16.14
CA LEU A 29 4.59 -0.69 -16.49
C LEU A 29 4.17 -0.32 -17.92
N ALA A 30 3.95 -1.33 -18.77
CA ALA A 30 3.46 -1.15 -20.15
C ALA A 30 2.03 -0.64 -20.13
N GLU A 31 1.23 -1.10 -19.17
CA GLU A 31 -0.11 -0.60 -18.86
C GLU A 31 -0.22 -0.45 -17.35
N CYS A 32 -0.99 0.53 -16.91
CA CYS A 32 -1.25 0.76 -15.51
C CYS A 32 -2.72 1.10 -15.34
N GLU A 33 -3.34 0.54 -14.33
CA GLU A 33 -4.74 0.85 -14.01
C GLU A 33 -4.93 2.34 -13.68
N ASP A 34 -6.12 2.85 -13.96
CA ASP A 34 -6.49 4.25 -13.71
C ASP A 34 -6.73 4.54 -12.21
N GLU A 35 -6.79 3.51 -11.39
CA GLU A 35 -7.00 3.59 -9.96
C GLU A 35 -5.79 3.03 -9.19
N VAL A 36 -5.63 3.51 -7.97
CA VAL A 36 -4.62 3.05 -7.02
C VAL A 36 -5.28 2.70 -5.70
N GLY A 37 -4.88 1.59 -5.11
CA GLY A 37 -5.31 1.22 -3.77
C GLY A 37 -4.52 1.97 -2.71
N LEU A 38 -5.21 2.60 -1.75
CA LEU A 38 -4.64 3.34 -0.63
C LEU A 38 -5.11 2.70 0.67
N MET A 39 -4.18 2.31 1.55
CA MET A 39 -4.48 1.77 2.86
C MET A 39 -3.68 2.50 3.93
N ALA A 40 -4.31 2.84 5.06
CA ALA A 40 -3.61 3.39 6.21
C ALA A 40 -4.25 2.95 7.52
N GLU A 41 -3.42 2.56 8.49
CA GLU A 41 -3.79 2.45 9.90
C GLU A 41 -3.57 3.80 10.57
N LEU A 42 -4.53 4.22 11.38
CA LEU A 42 -4.63 5.54 11.99
C LEU A 42 -4.64 5.37 13.51
N GLU A 43 -3.54 5.72 14.14
CA GLU A 43 -3.34 5.49 15.57
C GLU A 43 -3.73 6.69 16.44
N THR A 44 -3.77 7.88 15.84
CA THR A 44 -4.09 9.12 16.54
C THR A 44 -5.25 9.88 15.87
N VAL A 45 -5.92 10.75 16.63
CA VAL A 45 -6.96 11.64 16.08
C VAL A 45 -6.38 12.58 15.03
N GLU A 46 -5.14 13.02 15.20
CA GLU A 46 -4.45 13.85 14.22
C GLU A 46 -4.28 13.12 12.89
N ASP A 47 -3.83 11.85 12.91
CA ASP A 47 -3.69 11.02 11.71
C ASP A 47 -5.04 10.80 11.03
N LEU A 48 -6.09 10.50 11.81
CA LEU A 48 -7.45 10.30 11.31
C LEU A 48 -7.96 11.56 10.60
N ARG A 49 -7.79 12.74 11.19
CA ARG A 49 -8.23 14.01 10.58
C ARG A 49 -7.43 14.38 9.34
N LYS A 50 -6.10 14.19 9.35
CA LYS A 50 -5.26 14.40 8.18
C LYS A 50 -5.70 13.49 7.02
N MET A 51 -5.90 12.22 7.31
CA MET A 51 -6.29 11.25 6.30
C MET A 51 -7.69 11.54 5.75
N ALA A 52 -8.66 11.87 6.59
CA ALA A 52 -10.00 12.29 6.15
C ALA A 52 -9.99 13.53 5.26
N ALA A 53 -9.05 14.46 5.48
CA ALA A 53 -8.88 15.64 4.63
C ALA A 53 -8.25 15.30 3.26
N VAL A 54 -7.40 14.29 3.19
CA VAL A 54 -6.76 13.82 1.95
C VAL A 54 -7.71 12.97 1.12
N LEU A 55 -8.49 12.11 1.78
CA LEU A 55 -9.44 11.19 1.17
C LEU A 55 -10.87 11.57 1.59
N PRO A 56 -11.44 12.63 1.00
CA PRO A 56 -12.80 13.06 1.32
C PRO A 56 -13.81 11.98 0.91
N GLY A 57 -14.60 11.53 1.87
CA GLY A 57 -15.56 10.44 1.68
C GLY A 57 -15.01 9.04 1.98
N ALA A 58 -13.76 8.94 2.45
CA ALA A 58 -13.20 7.67 2.89
C ALA A 58 -14.02 7.03 4.01
N THR A 59 -14.09 5.71 3.95
CA THR A 59 -14.71 4.88 4.98
C THR A 59 -13.64 4.42 5.98
N PHE A 60 -13.93 4.54 7.26
CA PHE A 60 -13.04 4.08 8.32
C PHE A 60 -13.58 2.83 8.99
N HIS A 61 -12.67 1.93 9.37
CA HIS A 61 -13.00 0.64 9.95
C HIS A 61 -12.17 0.39 11.21
N TYR A 62 -12.69 -0.42 12.12
CA TYR A 62 -11.94 -0.85 13.30
C TYR A 62 -10.87 -1.87 12.93
N VAL A 63 -9.66 -1.67 13.45
CA VAL A 63 -8.59 -2.68 13.35
C VAL A 63 -8.97 -3.89 14.21
N GLY A 64 -9.07 -5.07 13.57
CA GLY A 64 -9.52 -6.29 14.21
C GLY A 64 -11.05 -6.36 14.37
N VAL A 65 -11.56 -7.55 14.72
CA VAL A 65 -12.99 -7.75 14.97
C VAL A 65 -13.33 -7.20 16.35
N ARG A 66 -13.59 -5.90 16.47
CA ARG A 66 -14.28 -5.37 17.64
C ARG A 66 -15.78 -5.66 17.45
N THR A 67 -16.24 -6.75 18.03
CA THR A 67 -17.66 -6.90 18.34
C THR A 67 -18.02 -5.84 19.39
N GLY A 68 -18.48 -4.69 18.92
CA GLY A 68 -19.05 -3.69 19.82
C GLY A 68 -20.17 -4.30 20.64
N SER A 69 -20.38 -3.81 21.87
CA SER A 69 -21.45 -4.22 22.79
C SER A 69 -22.87 -4.17 22.18
N ASN A 70 -23.02 -3.66 20.97
CA ASN A 70 -24.29 -3.48 20.24
C ASN A 70 -24.41 -4.36 18.97
N GLY A 71 -23.50 -5.30 18.74
CA GLY A 71 -23.62 -6.24 17.61
C GLY A 71 -23.45 -5.61 16.23
N HIS A 72 -22.98 -4.37 16.12
CA HIS A 72 -22.70 -3.73 14.85
C HIS A 72 -21.33 -4.14 14.35
N SER A 73 -21.33 -4.71 13.16
CA SER A 73 -20.12 -5.05 12.40
C SER A 73 -19.30 -3.81 12.12
N GLY A 74 -18.11 -3.75 12.64
CA GLY A 74 -16.88 -3.17 12.16
C GLY A 74 -16.81 -1.78 11.50
N TRP A 75 -17.90 -1.09 11.29
CA TRP A 75 -17.96 0.21 10.62
C TRP A 75 -17.88 1.34 11.63
N PHE A 76 -17.03 2.32 11.32
CA PHE A 76 -16.97 3.57 12.06
C PHE A 76 -17.83 4.61 11.31
N ASP A 77 -18.87 5.14 11.96
CA ASP A 77 -19.90 6.00 11.36
C ASP A 77 -19.95 7.42 11.93
N LEU A 78 -18.98 7.80 12.77
CA LEU A 78 -18.89 9.15 13.29
C LEU A 78 -18.29 10.11 12.26
N ASP A 79 -18.82 11.33 12.22
CA ASP A 79 -18.24 12.40 11.39
C ASP A 79 -16.90 12.85 11.98
N VAL A 80 -15.80 12.51 11.31
CA VAL A 80 -14.43 12.84 11.72
C VAL A 80 -14.21 14.36 11.81
N ALA A 81 -14.91 15.16 10.98
CA ALA A 81 -14.70 16.61 10.95
C ALA A 81 -15.32 17.33 12.15
N THR A 82 -16.45 16.83 12.65
CA THR A 82 -17.26 17.52 13.66
C THR A 82 -17.27 16.85 15.04
N THR A 83 -16.85 15.58 15.13
CA THR A 83 -16.81 14.85 16.40
C THR A 83 -15.64 15.34 17.27
N GLU A 84 -15.87 15.48 18.58
CA GLU A 84 -14.83 15.90 19.55
C GLU A 84 -13.70 14.86 19.63
N ASP A 85 -12.45 15.33 19.83
CA ASP A 85 -11.26 14.48 19.85
C ASP A 85 -11.36 13.37 20.91
N VAL A 86 -11.83 13.66 22.11
CA VAL A 86 -11.98 12.67 23.19
C VAL A 86 -12.91 11.52 22.81
N VAL A 87 -13.90 11.79 21.94
CA VAL A 87 -14.79 10.74 21.43
C VAL A 87 -14.08 9.91 20.37
N LEU A 88 -13.37 10.57 19.44
CA LEU A 88 -12.61 9.88 18.40
C LEU A 88 -11.50 9.00 18.99
N GLU A 89 -10.78 9.47 20.02
CA GLU A 89 -9.73 8.71 20.72
C GLU A 89 -10.22 7.35 21.24
N ALA A 90 -11.47 7.28 21.69
CA ALA A 90 -12.05 6.03 22.20
C ALA A 90 -12.26 4.96 21.12
N HIS A 91 -12.18 5.32 19.84
CA HIS A 91 -12.39 4.45 18.69
C HIS A 91 -11.09 3.98 18.02
N LEU A 92 -9.96 4.61 18.32
CA LEU A 92 -8.67 4.28 17.72
C LEU A 92 -8.10 2.94 18.24
N PRO A 93 -7.28 2.21 17.48
CA PRO A 93 -6.90 2.52 16.08
C PRO A 93 -8.00 2.19 15.07
N LEU A 94 -8.02 2.95 13.98
CA LEU A 94 -8.87 2.71 12.81
C LEU A 94 -8.00 2.43 11.58
N TYR A 95 -8.60 1.89 10.51
CA TYR A 95 -7.95 1.84 9.21
C TYR A 95 -8.92 2.31 8.12
N THR A 96 -8.35 2.72 6.99
CA THR A 96 -9.09 2.98 5.74
C THR A 96 -8.48 2.16 4.62
N LEU A 97 -9.33 1.77 3.66
CA LEU A 97 -8.93 1.10 2.42
C LEU A 97 -9.80 1.70 1.31
N GLU A 98 -9.18 2.46 0.43
CA GLU A 98 -9.89 3.21 -0.61
C GLU A 98 -9.18 3.06 -1.95
N ASP A 99 -9.96 3.07 -3.03
CA ASP A 99 -9.43 3.24 -4.37
C ASP A 99 -9.57 4.71 -4.78
N ALA A 100 -8.50 5.26 -5.34
CA ALA A 100 -8.46 6.65 -5.81
C ALA A 100 -7.98 6.71 -7.25
N ALA A 101 -8.42 7.73 -7.99
CA ALA A 101 -7.89 7.96 -9.32
C ALA A 101 -6.37 8.21 -9.25
N ARG A 102 -5.60 7.52 -10.06
CA ARG A 102 -4.14 7.61 -10.12
C ARG A 102 -3.68 9.06 -10.30
N GLY A 103 -2.71 9.48 -9.50
CA GLY A 103 -2.17 10.86 -9.49
C GLY A 103 -3.05 11.88 -8.77
N SER A 104 -4.18 11.47 -8.19
CA SER A 104 -5.09 12.39 -7.52
C SER A 104 -4.80 12.62 -6.04
N ALA A 105 -4.31 11.62 -5.34
CA ALA A 105 -4.19 11.63 -3.88
C ALA A 105 -2.83 11.19 -3.33
N GLU A 106 -2.02 10.44 -4.07
CA GLU A 106 -0.85 9.70 -3.55
C GLU A 106 0.16 10.58 -2.84
N GLU A 107 0.57 11.71 -3.42
CA GLU A 107 1.55 12.61 -2.78
C GLU A 107 1.01 13.21 -1.47
N ARG A 108 -0.29 13.59 -1.46
CA ARG A 108 -0.94 14.09 -0.26
C ARG A 108 -1.12 13.01 0.78
N PHE A 109 -1.39 11.78 0.34
CA PHE A 109 -1.46 10.60 1.20
C PHE A 109 -0.13 10.35 1.90
N VAL A 110 0.99 10.35 1.16
CA VAL A 110 2.34 10.20 1.73
C VAL A 110 2.66 11.34 2.72
N ALA A 111 2.26 12.57 2.42
CA ALA A 111 2.47 13.71 3.31
C ALA A 111 1.59 13.66 4.58
N ALA A 112 0.49 12.90 4.56
CA ALA A 112 -0.43 12.75 5.68
C ALA A 112 -0.19 11.49 6.54
N LEU A 113 0.82 10.66 6.19
CA LEU A 113 1.15 9.46 6.94
C LEU A 113 1.43 9.76 8.41
N GLY A 114 0.84 8.96 9.28
CA GLY A 114 1.14 8.89 10.70
C GLY A 114 2.20 7.84 11.02
N GLN A 115 2.12 7.29 12.22
CA GLN A 115 3.02 6.22 12.67
C GLN A 115 2.50 4.81 12.36
N GLY A 116 1.22 4.67 11.99
CA GLY A 116 0.62 3.39 11.63
C GLY A 116 1.15 2.85 10.30
N THR A 117 0.94 1.56 10.06
CA THR A 117 1.26 0.93 8.78
C THR A 117 0.35 1.49 7.69
N ALA A 118 0.92 1.74 6.51
CA ALA A 118 0.15 2.21 5.36
C ALA A 118 0.70 1.61 4.07
N ALA A 119 -0.08 1.63 3.00
CA ALA A 119 0.37 1.14 1.69
C ALA A 119 -0.28 1.90 0.54
N ILE A 120 0.43 1.95 -0.57
CA ILE A 120 -0.10 2.32 -1.88
C ILE A 120 0.20 1.17 -2.83
N GLY A 121 -0.81 0.72 -3.59
CA GLY A 121 -0.69 -0.32 -4.60
C GLY A 121 -1.10 0.16 -5.99
N TRP A 122 -0.24 -0.07 -6.97
CA TRP A 122 -0.51 0.22 -8.39
C TRP A 122 -0.53 -1.10 -9.15
N HIS A 123 -1.69 -1.46 -9.67
CA HIS A 123 -1.83 -2.60 -10.58
C HIS A 123 -1.48 -2.19 -12.00
N GLY A 124 -0.94 -3.14 -12.77
CA GLY A 124 -0.57 -2.87 -14.14
C GLY A 124 -0.09 -4.12 -14.86
N LEU A 125 0.66 -3.91 -15.94
CA LEU A 125 1.22 -4.96 -16.75
C LEU A 125 2.70 -4.70 -16.98
N TRP A 126 3.56 -5.61 -16.55
CA TRP A 126 4.98 -5.53 -16.91
C TRP A 126 5.16 -5.75 -18.42
N PRO A 127 6.13 -5.07 -19.07
CA PRO A 127 6.44 -5.34 -20.46
C PRO A 127 6.86 -6.80 -20.66
N ASP A 128 6.46 -7.38 -21.79
CA ASP A 128 6.94 -8.69 -22.19
C ASP A 128 8.44 -8.67 -22.44
N ASP A 129 9.12 -9.76 -22.08
CA ASP A 129 10.52 -10.05 -22.40
C ASP A 129 10.60 -11.44 -23.05
N PRO A 130 10.33 -11.55 -24.37
CA PRO A 130 10.31 -12.83 -25.06
C PRO A 130 11.66 -13.55 -25.05
N GLU A 131 12.79 -12.81 -24.92
CA GLU A 131 14.12 -13.41 -24.86
C GLU A 131 14.36 -14.17 -23.56
N ALA A 132 13.68 -13.75 -22.50
CA ALA A 132 13.70 -14.41 -21.19
C ALA A 132 12.48 -15.29 -20.94
N ASP A 133 11.59 -15.47 -21.93
CA ASP A 133 10.29 -16.17 -21.81
C ASP A 133 9.42 -15.59 -20.67
N GLN A 134 9.46 -14.27 -20.50
CA GLN A 134 8.73 -13.53 -19.46
C GLN A 134 7.61 -12.69 -20.11
N TYR A 135 6.39 -12.86 -19.61
CA TYR A 135 5.21 -12.15 -20.08
C TYR A 135 4.53 -11.42 -18.93
N GLY A 136 3.98 -10.25 -19.23
CA GLY A 136 3.18 -9.50 -18.26
C GLY A 136 1.84 -10.19 -17.98
N ILE A 137 1.38 -10.11 -16.72
CA ILE A 137 0.09 -10.68 -16.29
C ILE A 137 -0.63 -9.66 -15.44
N ALA A 138 -1.54 -8.90 -16.06
CA ALA A 138 -2.24 -7.77 -15.42
C ALA A 138 -2.88 -8.09 -14.06
N LYS A 139 -3.33 -9.34 -13.86
CA LYS A 139 -3.90 -9.77 -12.58
C LYS A 139 -2.89 -9.79 -11.42
N TYR A 140 -1.61 -9.94 -11.71
CA TYR A 140 -0.58 -10.16 -10.70
C TYR A 140 0.45 -9.06 -10.65
N ASP A 141 0.70 -8.43 -11.79
CA ASP A 141 1.77 -7.45 -11.95
C ASP A 141 1.43 -6.13 -11.29
N GLY A 142 2.45 -5.46 -10.77
CA GLY A 142 2.31 -4.14 -10.22
C GLY A 142 3.42 -3.75 -9.26
N VAL A 143 3.22 -2.62 -8.61
CA VAL A 143 4.12 -2.02 -7.63
C VAL A 143 3.37 -1.75 -6.36
N GLN A 144 4.00 -1.98 -5.22
CA GLN A 144 3.46 -1.61 -3.92
C GLN A 144 4.54 -0.92 -3.10
N VAL A 145 4.17 0.11 -2.35
CA VAL A 145 4.97 0.60 -1.24
C VAL A 145 4.22 0.37 0.06
N VAL A 146 4.91 -0.23 1.03
CA VAL A 146 4.41 -0.38 2.40
C VAL A 146 5.21 0.55 3.28
N PHE A 147 4.52 1.51 3.88
CA PHE A 147 5.08 2.46 4.84
C PHE A 147 5.00 1.87 6.24
N HIS A 148 6.06 2.05 7.03
CA HIS A 148 6.20 1.44 8.35
C HIS A 148 5.97 -0.08 8.34
N GLY A 149 6.48 -0.76 7.30
CA GLY A 149 6.33 -2.20 7.16
C GLY A 149 7.32 -2.85 6.19
N ASP A 150 7.55 -4.14 6.40
CA ASP A 150 8.37 -5.00 5.55
C ASP A 150 7.60 -6.26 5.08
N ASP A 151 6.29 -6.24 5.21
CA ASP A 151 5.36 -7.31 4.84
C ASP A 151 4.36 -6.78 3.80
N ALA A 152 4.29 -7.43 2.64
CA ALA A 152 3.37 -7.08 1.58
C ALA A 152 1.88 -7.20 1.98
N GLN A 153 1.57 -7.93 3.07
CA GLN A 153 0.23 -8.06 3.65
C GLN A 153 -0.01 -7.11 4.85
N TRP A 154 0.90 -6.13 5.08
CA TRP A 154 0.82 -5.10 6.13
C TRP A 154 0.81 -5.64 7.56
N GLY A 155 1.15 -6.89 7.76
CA GLY A 155 0.96 -7.58 9.05
C GLY A 155 1.99 -7.20 10.12
N ARG A 156 3.01 -6.40 9.79
CA ARG A 156 4.13 -6.14 10.71
C ARG A 156 4.66 -4.73 10.60
N TRP A 157 4.55 -3.98 11.67
CA TRP A 157 5.15 -2.66 11.79
C TRP A 157 6.68 -2.72 11.88
N THR A 158 7.36 -1.82 11.15
CA THR A 158 8.79 -1.55 11.25
C THR A 158 9.05 -0.05 11.12
N GLU A 159 10.26 0.41 11.44
CA GLU A 159 10.67 1.79 11.18
C GLU A 159 10.93 2.08 9.68
N HIS A 160 10.98 1.04 8.86
CA HIS A 160 11.29 1.13 7.43
C HIS A 160 10.04 1.19 6.58
N HIS A 161 10.24 1.73 5.37
CA HIS A 161 9.29 1.67 4.26
C HIS A 161 9.88 0.76 3.19
N THR A 162 9.09 -0.15 2.68
CA THR A 162 9.55 -1.17 1.73
C THR A 162 8.79 -1.05 0.41
N VAL A 163 9.51 -1.05 -0.70
CA VAL A 163 8.93 -1.12 -2.05
C VAL A 163 8.98 -2.56 -2.53
N PHE A 164 7.86 -3.03 -3.03
CA PHE A 164 7.69 -4.36 -3.60
C PHE A 164 7.37 -4.28 -5.09
N VAL A 165 7.87 -5.25 -5.85
CA VAL A 165 7.37 -5.57 -7.18
C VAL A 165 6.54 -6.84 -7.09
N HIS A 166 5.36 -6.82 -7.71
CA HIS A 166 4.46 -7.95 -7.81
C HIS A 166 4.57 -8.57 -9.19
N VAL A 167 4.63 -9.89 -9.21
CA VAL A 167 4.78 -10.70 -10.42
C VAL A 167 3.88 -11.93 -10.33
N ASP A 168 3.96 -12.80 -11.34
CA ASP A 168 3.18 -14.03 -11.43
C ASP A 168 3.09 -14.80 -10.09
N LYS A 169 1.99 -15.48 -9.89
CA LYS A 169 1.69 -16.30 -8.69
C LYS A 169 2.69 -17.43 -8.42
N TRP A 170 3.47 -17.82 -9.42
CA TRP A 170 4.52 -18.84 -9.28
C TRP A 170 5.89 -18.25 -8.95
N GLY A 171 5.96 -16.90 -8.91
CA GLY A 171 7.19 -16.14 -8.75
C GLY A 171 7.93 -15.95 -10.09
N ASP A 172 8.70 -14.89 -10.16
CA ASP A 172 9.59 -14.56 -11.27
C ASP A 172 10.77 -13.76 -10.73
N LEU A 173 11.67 -14.46 -10.04
CA LEU A 173 12.84 -13.82 -9.43
C LEU A 173 13.73 -13.10 -10.47
N PRO A 174 14.02 -13.67 -11.66
CA PRO A 174 14.81 -12.96 -12.67
C PRO A 174 14.20 -11.62 -13.11
N ARG A 175 12.87 -11.54 -13.21
CA ARG A 175 12.17 -10.29 -13.50
C ARG A 175 12.27 -9.32 -12.32
N ALA A 176 12.05 -9.79 -11.11
CA ALA A 176 12.17 -8.97 -9.91
C ALA A 176 13.58 -8.37 -9.76
N GLU A 177 14.64 -9.14 -10.07
CA GLU A 177 16.03 -8.68 -10.09
C GLU A 177 16.27 -7.58 -11.14
N LYS A 178 15.73 -7.74 -12.37
CA LYS A 178 15.82 -6.71 -13.42
C LYS A 178 15.12 -5.41 -12.99
N LEU A 179 13.93 -5.51 -12.41
CA LEU A 179 13.17 -4.36 -11.93
C LEU A 179 13.88 -3.66 -10.77
N ALA A 180 14.42 -4.42 -9.81
CA ALA A 180 15.23 -3.89 -8.72
C ALA A 180 16.46 -3.13 -9.23
N ALA A 181 17.20 -3.72 -10.17
CA ALA A 181 18.38 -3.09 -10.77
C ALA A 181 18.05 -1.76 -11.48
N HIS A 182 16.86 -1.65 -12.10
CA HIS A 182 16.42 -0.40 -12.76
C HIS A 182 16.36 0.79 -11.81
N ILE A 183 16.02 0.57 -10.55
CA ILE A 183 15.96 1.62 -9.53
C ILE A 183 17.27 1.72 -8.72
N GLY A 184 18.30 0.94 -9.08
CA GLY A 184 19.59 0.89 -8.38
C GLY A 184 19.52 0.11 -7.07
N GLY A 185 18.54 -0.77 -6.91
CA GLY A 185 18.34 -1.68 -5.79
C GLY A 185 18.70 -3.14 -6.14
N GLU A 186 18.35 -4.02 -5.24
CA GLU A 186 18.46 -5.47 -5.38
C GLU A 186 17.25 -6.14 -4.70
N VAL A 187 17.00 -7.41 -4.96
CA VAL A 187 15.99 -8.17 -4.21
C VAL A 187 16.50 -8.40 -2.78
N LEU A 188 15.77 -7.89 -1.79
CA LEU A 188 16.21 -7.81 -0.40
C LEU A 188 15.84 -9.03 0.46
N GLY A 189 15.16 -10.02 -0.11
CA GLY A 189 14.72 -11.20 0.63
C GLY A 189 13.90 -12.17 -0.22
N GLU A 190 13.32 -13.15 0.47
CA GLU A 190 12.45 -14.13 -0.17
C GLU A 190 11.13 -13.48 -0.65
N GLU A 191 10.51 -14.13 -1.63
CA GLU A 191 9.19 -13.74 -2.10
C GLU A 191 8.14 -13.87 -0.99
N GLN A 192 7.21 -12.93 -0.99
CA GLN A 192 6.08 -12.90 -0.08
C GLN A 192 4.78 -13.12 -0.85
N LEU A 193 3.70 -13.40 -0.12
CA LEU A 193 2.37 -13.43 -0.69
C LEU A 193 1.96 -11.99 -1.02
N GLY A 194 1.58 -11.73 -2.27
CA GLY A 194 1.05 -10.44 -2.71
C GLY A 194 -0.50 -10.41 -2.72
N TRP A 195 -1.09 -9.51 -3.52
CA TRP A 195 -2.56 -9.42 -3.72
C TRP A 195 -3.14 -10.52 -4.60
#